data_1632f9944fcc23f1c2077c551b4e892e
#
_entry.id   1632f9944fcc23f1c2077c551b4e892e
#
_cell.length_a   1.000
_cell.length_b   1.000
_cell.length_c   1.000
_cell.angle_alpha   90.00
_cell.angle_beta   90.00
_cell.angle_gamma   90.00
#
_symmetry.space_group_name_H-M   'P 1'
#
loop_
_entity.id
_entity.type
_entity.pdbx_description
1 polymer ?
#
loop_
_entity_poly.entity_id
_entity_poly.type
_entity_poly.pdbx_seq_one_letter_code
_entity_poly.pdbx_strand_id
1 'polypeptide(L)' 'MKYSEYQPRPDLLKDRIILITGAGDGIGRAAALSYALHGATVGLHGRTLNKLELIYDEIESLGAPQPAILPL' A
#
# COMPACT_ATOMS: atom_id res chain seq x y z
N MET A 1 -17.01 10.45 15.31
CA MET A 1 -16.10 11.21 14.45
C MET A 1 -16.71 11.36 13.06
N LYS A 2 -16.69 12.54 12.55
CA LYS A 2 -17.17 12.76 11.18
C LYS A 2 -16.11 12.29 10.21
N TYR A 3 -16.54 11.55 9.21
CA TYR A 3 -15.62 11.02 8.22
C TYR A 3 -14.85 12.12 7.49
N SER A 4 -15.52 13.24 7.21
CA SER A 4 -14.89 14.36 6.52
C SER A 4 -13.78 15.05 7.32
N GLU A 5 -13.73 14.81 8.63
CA GLU A 5 -12.70 15.39 9.48
C GLU A 5 -11.50 14.46 9.65
N TYR A 6 -11.61 13.24 9.15
CA TYR A 6 -10.50 12.30 9.23
C TYR A 6 -9.44 12.69 8.22
N GLN A 7 -8.22 12.87 8.71
CA GLN A 7 -7.08 13.12 7.85
C GLN A 7 -5.97 12.13 8.20
N PRO A 8 -5.59 11.26 7.26
CA PRO A 8 -4.51 10.33 7.52
C PRO A 8 -3.21 11.09 7.76
N ARG A 9 -2.52 10.72 8.80
CA ARG A 9 -1.23 11.29 9.11
C ARG A 9 -0.17 10.54 8.29
N PRO A 10 0.61 11.24 7.47
CA PRO A 10 1.57 10.56 6.60
C PRO A 10 2.61 9.72 7.35
N ASP A 11 2.83 10.01 8.63
CA ASP A 11 3.83 9.31 9.43
C ASP A 11 3.23 8.33 10.44
N LEU A 12 1.91 8.11 10.39
CA LEU A 12 1.22 7.26 11.36
C LEU A 12 1.81 5.86 11.43
N LEU A 13 2.16 5.30 10.28
CA LEU A 13 2.72 3.95 10.17
C LEU A 13 4.19 3.97 9.78
N LYS A 14 4.87 5.06 10.03
CA LYS A 14 6.29 5.17 9.74
C LYS A 14 7.06 4.04 10.43
N ASP A 15 8.01 3.46 9.71
CA ASP A 15 8.84 2.34 10.16
C ASP A 15 8.07 1.03 10.36
N ARG A 16 6.82 0.96 9.90
CA ARG A 16 6.05 -0.28 9.87
C ARG A 16 6.19 -0.96 8.52
N ILE A 17 6.31 -2.28 8.56
CA ILE A 17 6.31 -3.11 7.36
C ILE A 17 5.05 -3.94 7.38
N ILE A 18 4.21 -3.79 6.36
CA ILE A 18 2.92 -4.46 6.29
C ILE A 18 2.88 -5.30 5.02
N LEU A 19 2.69 -6.60 5.20
CA LEU A 19 2.55 -7.52 4.07
C LEU A 19 1.08 -7.65 3.70
N ILE A 20 0.78 -7.46 2.43
CA ILE A 20 -0.58 -7.61 1.92
C ILE A 20 -0.62 -8.73 0.90
N THR A 21 -1.35 -9.79 1.23
CA THR A 21 -1.59 -10.90 0.31
C THR A 21 -2.79 -10.58 -0.56
N GLY A 22 -2.76 -11.03 -1.81
CA GLY A 22 -3.83 -10.70 -2.76
C GLY A 22 -3.88 -9.23 -3.12
N ALA A 23 -2.72 -8.56 -3.11
CA ALA A 23 -2.66 -7.11 -3.34
C ALA A 23 -3.16 -6.70 -4.72
N GLY A 24 -3.17 -7.62 -5.69
CA GLY A 24 -3.67 -7.31 -7.03
C GLY A 24 -5.17 -7.15 -7.12
N ASP A 25 -5.92 -7.57 -6.10
CA ASP A 25 -7.37 -7.48 -6.09
C ASP A 25 -7.84 -6.18 -5.43
N GLY A 26 -9.09 -5.80 -5.71
CA GLY A 26 -9.60 -4.48 -5.31
C GLY A 26 -9.42 -4.13 -3.85
N ILE A 27 -9.78 -5.05 -2.94
CA ILE A 27 -9.66 -4.79 -1.49
C ILE A 27 -8.19 -4.72 -1.08
N GLY A 28 -7.37 -5.65 -1.57
CA GLY A 28 -5.94 -5.65 -1.27
C GLY A 28 -5.25 -4.42 -1.80
N ARG A 29 -5.62 -3.99 -3.01
CA ARG A 29 -5.07 -2.76 -3.61
C ARG A 29 -5.41 -1.54 -2.77
N ALA A 30 -6.68 -1.40 -2.37
CA ALA A 30 -7.11 -0.27 -1.56
C ALA A 30 -6.38 -0.23 -0.22
N ALA A 31 -6.21 -1.39 0.42
CA ALA A 31 -5.47 -1.49 1.67
C ALA A 31 -4.00 -1.10 1.49
N ALA A 32 -3.37 -1.57 0.41
CA ALA A 32 -1.97 -1.25 0.13
C ALA A 32 -1.75 0.25 -0.02
N LEU A 33 -2.62 0.90 -0.78
CA LEU A 33 -2.52 2.35 -1.00
C LEU A 33 -2.76 3.11 0.30
N SER A 34 -3.74 2.68 1.09
CA SER A 34 -4.05 3.33 2.37
C SER A 34 -2.87 3.24 3.34
N TYR A 35 -2.30 2.06 3.52
CA TYR A 35 -1.16 1.89 4.43
C TYR A 35 0.06 2.68 3.95
N ALA A 36 0.30 2.68 2.64
CA ALA A 36 1.42 3.44 2.08
C ALA A 36 1.25 4.94 2.34
N LEU A 37 0.05 5.46 2.21
CA LEU A 37 -0.23 6.87 2.48
C LEU A 37 -0.01 7.23 3.94
N HIS A 38 -0.12 6.27 4.86
CA HIS A 38 0.16 6.48 6.27
C HIS A 38 1.65 6.26 6.63
N GLY A 39 2.49 6.04 5.64
CA GLY A 39 3.93 5.93 5.84
C GLY A 39 4.48 4.51 5.96
N ALA A 40 3.63 3.49 5.84
CA ALA A 40 4.11 2.11 5.92
C ALA A 40 4.89 1.70 4.68
N THR A 41 5.86 0.81 4.87
CA THR A 41 6.48 0.10 3.76
C THR A 41 5.63 -1.13 3.48
N VAL A 42 5.02 -1.18 2.31
CA VAL A 42 4.07 -2.24 1.97
C VAL A 42 4.76 -3.34 1.20
N GLY A 43 4.58 -4.59 1.64
CA GLY A 43 4.99 -5.76 0.87
C GLY A 43 3.80 -6.26 0.05
N LEU A 44 3.95 -6.30 -1.26
CA LEU A 44 2.90 -6.72 -2.18
C LEU A 44 3.11 -8.18 -2.55
N HIS A 45 2.17 -9.03 -2.15
CA HIS A 45 2.25 -10.47 -2.36
C HIS A 45 1.04 -10.94 -3.15
N GLY A 46 1.28 -11.67 -4.22
CA GLY A 46 0.20 -12.16 -5.07
C GLY A 46 0.72 -12.96 -6.23
N ARG A 47 -0.20 -13.51 -7.02
CA ARG A 47 0.12 -14.41 -8.11
C ARG A 47 0.39 -13.70 -9.42
N THR A 48 -0.19 -12.52 -9.63
CA THR A 48 -0.13 -11.82 -10.90
C THR A 48 0.84 -10.65 -10.78
N LEU A 49 2.05 -10.86 -11.25
CA LEU A 49 3.12 -9.86 -11.13
C LEU A 49 2.72 -8.52 -11.76
N ASN A 50 2.05 -8.55 -12.92
CA ASN A 50 1.65 -7.31 -13.59
C ASN A 50 0.75 -6.45 -12.72
N LYS A 51 -0.17 -7.07 -11.97
CA LYS A 51 -1.05 -6.33 -11.07
C LYS A 51 -0.27 -5.74 -9.90
N LEU A 52 0.70 -6.48 -9.38
CA LEU A 52 1.54 -5.98 -8.29
C LEU A 52 2.39 -4.80 -8.75
N GLU A 53 2.91 -4.86 -9.96
CA GLU A 53 3.70 -3.76 -10.52
C GLU A 53 2.88 -2.50 -10.71
N LEU A 54 1.62 -2.63 -11.08
CA LEU A 54 0.73 -1.46 -11.21
C LEU A 54 0.53 -0.78 -9.86
N ILE A 55 0.35 -1.56 -8.80
CA ILE A 55 0.20 -1.02 -7.46
C ILE A 55 1.51 -0.40 -6.97
N TYR A 56 2.63 -1.04 -7.28
CA TYR A 56 3.95 -0.51 -6.98
C TYR A 56 4.11 0.89 -7.57
N ASP A 57 3.77 1.04 -8.85
CA ASP A 57 3.87 2.32 -9.53
C ASP A 57 2.94 3.36 -8.93
N GLU A 58 1.73 2.96 -8.55
CA GLU A 58 0.79 3.86 -7.91
C GLU A 58 1.34 4.37 -6.57
N ILE A 59 1.91 3.48 -5.77
CA ILE A 59 2.47 3.86 -4.48
C ILE A 59 3.65 4.82 -4.67
N GLU A 60 4.51 4.54 -5.63
CA GLU A 60 5.63 5.44 -5.91
C GLU A 60 5.17 6.81 -6.38
N SER A 61 4.13 6.86 -7.19
CA SER A 61 3.61 8.13 -7.70
C SER A 61 2.97 8.98 -6.60
N LEU A 62 2.57 8.37 -5.50
CA LEU A 62 2.02 9.09 -4.34
C LEU A 62 3.12 9.69 -3.46
N GLY A 63 4.38 9.41 -3.74
CA GLY A 63 5.48 9.84 -2.88
C GLY A 63 5.58 9.06 -1.58
N ALA A 64 4.90 7.92 -1.47
CA ALA A 64 4.95 7.06 -0.31
C ALA A 64 6.23 6.22 -0.30
N PRO A 65 6.54 5.54 0.83
CA PRO A 65 7.72 4.68 0.88
C PRO A 65 7.69 3.61 -0.20
N GLN A 66 8.84 3.31 -0.76
CA GLN A 66 8.97 2.33 -1.83
C GLN A 66 8.49 0.95 -1.35
N PRO A 67 7.52 0.35 -2.03
CA PRO A 67 7.05 -0.98 -1.64
C PRO A 67 7.99 -2.08 -2.12
N ALA A 68 7.77 -3.28 -1.61
CA ALA A 68 8.47 -4.48 -2.07
C ALA A 68 7.48 -5.41 -2.76
N ILE A 69 7.91 -6.04 -3.83
CA ILE A 69 7.11 -7.06 -4.51
C ILE A 69 7.65 -8.43 -4.12
N LEU A 70 6.75 -9.26 -3.57
CA LEU A 70 7.07 -10.60 -3.12
C LEU A 70 6.24 -11.58 -3.94
N PRO A 71 6.76 -12.07 -5.06
CA PRO A 71 6.01 -13.01 -5.90
C PRO A 71 5.81 -14.36 -5.20
N LEU A 72 4.71 -15.00 -5.56
CA LEU A 72 4.43 -16.36 -5.08
C LEU A 72 5.29 -17.37 -5.81
#